data_b2264701398dd0e37333e898a0c7d27a
#
_entry.id   b2264701398dd0e37333e898a0c7d27a
#
_cell.length_a   1.000
_cell.length_b   1.000
_cell.length_c   1.000
_cell.angle_alpha   90.00
_cell.angle_beta   90.00
_cell.angle_gamma   90.00
#
_symmetry.space_group_name_H-M   'P 1'
#
loop_
_entity.id
_entity.type
_entity.pdbx_description
1 polymer ?
#
loop_
_entity_poly.entity_id
_entity_poly.type
_entity_poly.pdbx_seq_one_letter_code
_entity_poly.pdbx_strand_id
1 'polypeptide(L)'
;MTVEFAEKAKKEFLKLDTPIQKQIQNFIVKLQGMKNPRSTGKALVRNLAGRWRYRVGDYRLVCEIEDEKILVTVLHIAHRREVYK
;
A
#
# COMPACT_ATOMS: atom_id res chain seq x y z
N MET A 1 -5.60 -5.62 12.45
CA MET A 1 -4.58 -5.92 11.41
C MET A 1 -3.45 -4.90 11.51
N THR A 2 -2.23 -5.36 11.32
CA THR A 2 -1.05 -4.50 11.38
C THR A 2 -0.63 -4.09 9.96
N VAL A 3 -0.29 -2.82 9.78
CA VAL A 3 0.24 -2.32 8.51
C VAL A 3 1.63 -1.73 8.80
N GLU A 4 2.62 -2.21 8.06
CA GLU A 4 4.00 -1.76 8.19
C GLU A 4 4.53 -1.27 6.85
N PHE A 5 5.57 -0.44 6.89
CA PHE A 5 6.27 0.03 5.70
C PHE A 5 7.62 -0.65 5.61
N ALA A 6 7.90 -1.26 4.45
CA ALA A 6 9.26 -1.68 4.14
C ALA A 6 10.16 -0.44 4.02
N GLU A 7 11.46 -0.63 4.15
CA GLU A 7 12.41 0.48 4.17
C GLU A 7 12.29 1.38 2.94
N LYS A 8 12.17 0.79 1.75
CA LYS A 8 12.01 1.54 0.52
C LYS A 8 10.74 2.41 0.55
N ALA A 9 9.61 1.81 0.98
CA ALA A 9 8.34 2.53 1.04
C ALA A 9 8.38 3.66 2.06
N LYS A 10 9.05 3.45 3.19
CA LYS A 10 9.23 4.48 4.20
C LYS A 10 9.96 5.69 3.62
N LYS A 11 11.05 5.45 2.88
CA LYS A 11 11.80 6.53 2.23
C LYS A 11 10.97 7.25 1.19
N GLU A 12 10.20 6.51 0.40
CA GLU A 12 9.31 7.09 -0.59
C GLU A 12 8.24 7.96 0.07
N PHE A 13 7.66 7.48 1.17
CA PHE A 13 6.64 8.21 1.91
C PHE A 13 7.17 9.56 2.40
N LEU A 14 8.38 9.58 2.94
CA LEU A 14 8.97 10.81 3.49
C LEU A 14 9.25 11.87 2.43
N LYS A 15 9.31 11.49 1.16
CA LYS A 15 9.51 12.42 0.04
C LYS A 15 8.21 13.02 -0.49
N LEU A 16 7.07 12.52 -0.03
CA LEU A 16 5.78 12.99 -0.51
C LEU A 16 5.37 14.29 0.18
N ASP A 17 4.56 15.08 -0.51
CA ASP A 17 4.00 16.30 0.07
C ASP A 17 3.10 15.97 1.25
N THR A 18 3.03 16.88 2.22
CA THR A 18 2.26 16.67 3.44
C THR A 18 0.80 16.27 3.19
N PRO A 19 0.06 16.89 2.25
CA PRO A 19 -1.32 16.45 1.99
C PRO A 19 -1.42 15.01 1.53
N ILE A 20 -0.45 14.56 0.72
CA ILE A 20 -0.41 13.18 0.23
C ILE A 20 -0.08 12.23 1.38
N GLN A 21 0.88 12.60 2.22
CA GLN A 21 1.21 11.80 3.41
C GLN A 21 -0.02 11.59 4.29
N LYS A 22 -0.80 12.65 4.51
CA LYS A 22 -2.02 12.57 5.31
C LYS A 22 -3.06 11.65 4.69
N GLN A 23 -3.24 11.71 3.37
CA GLN A 23 -4.16 10.82 2.67
C GLN A 23 -3.77 9.36 2.86
N ILE A 24 -2.48 9.06 2.74
CA ILE A 24 -1.98 7.70 2.90
C ILE A 24 -2.14 7.25 4.35
N GLN A 25 -1.80 8.12 5.32
CA GLN A 25 -1.97 7.79 6.73
C GLN A 25 -3.43 7.49 7.08
N ASN A 26 -4.36 8.32 6.59
CA ASN A 26 -5.78 8.12 6.82
C ASN A 26 -6.26 6.80 6.22
N PHE A 27 -5.77 6.46 5.03
CA PHE A 27 -6.08 5.18 4.40
C PHE A 27 -5.57 4.01 5.24
N ILE A 28 -4.34 4.11 5.75
CA ILE A 28 -3.74 3.05 6.57
C ILE A 28 -4.54 2.83 7.85
N VAL A 29 -4.97 3.91 8.51
CA VAL A 29 -5.81 3.81 9.71
C VAL A 29 -7.11 3.07 9.38
N LYS A 30 -7.74 3.44 8.26
CA LYS A 30 -8.95 2.78 7.80
C LYS A 30 -8.72 1.30 7.51
N LEU A 31 -7.62 0.99 6.83
CA LEU A 31 -7.25 -0.37 6.48
C LEU A 31 -7.03 -1.23 7.73
N GLN A 32 -6.36 -0.68 8.73
CA GLN A 32 -6.11 -1.38 9.99
C GLN A 32 -7.39 -1.75 10.72
N GLY A 33 -8.47 -1.01 10.51
CA GLY A 33 -9.77 -1.29 11.08
C GLY A 33 -10.60 -2.32 10.31
N MET A 34 -10.15 -2.72 9.12
CA MET A 34 -10.87 -3.70 8.31
C MET A 34 -10.57 -5.13 8.77
N LYS A 35 -11.56 -6.01 8.65
CA LYS A 35 -11.37 -7.43 8.99
C LYS A 35 -10.59 -8.18 7.91
N ASN A 36 -10.77 -7.79 6.67
CA ASN A 36 -10.14 -8.46 5.53
C ASN A 36 -9.37 -7.46 4.70
N PRO A 37 -8.03 -7.57 4.65
CA PRO A 37 -7.22 -6.63 3.87
C PRO A 37 -7.48 -6.71 2.37
N ARG A 38 -8.13 -7.78 1.90
CA ARG A 38 -8.45 -7.95 0.48
C ARG A 38 -9.86 -7.48 0.12
N SER A 39 -10.59 -6.85 1.06
CA SER A 39 -11.91 -6.30 0.77
C SER A 39 -11.85 -5.05 -0.10
N THR A 40 -10.69 -4.42 -0.21
CA THR A 40 -10.43 -3.30 -1.10
C THR A 40 -9.10 -3.53 -1.80
N GLY A 41 -8.86 -2.81 -2.89
CA GLY A 41 -7.66 -2.97 -3.70
C GLY A 41 -7.81 -4.07 -4.73
N LYS A 42 -6.70 -4.43 -5.36
CA LYS A 42 -6.67 -5.45 -6.42
C LYS A 42 -5.38 -6.25 -6.39
N ALA A 43 -5.49 -7.51 -6.82
CA ALA A 43 -4.32 -8.36 -7.01
C ALA A 43 -3.51 -7.88 -8.21
N LEU A 44 -2.20 -7.91 -8.10
CA LEU A 44 -1.30 -7.62 -9.21
C LEU A 44 -1.01 -8.93 -9.97
N VAL A 45 -0.65 -8.76 -11.24
CA VAL A 45 -0.44 -9.90 -12.15
C VAL A 45 0.95 -9.82 -12.77
N ARG A 46 1.30 -10.81 -13.57
CA ARG A 46 2.58 -10.94 -14.28
C ARG A 46 3.75 -10.98 -13.30
N ASN A 47 4.78 -10.16 -13.50
CA ASN A 47 5.98 -10.18 -12.66
C ASN A 47 5.74 -9.69 -11.22
N LEU A 48 4.58 -9.09 -10.96
CA LEU A 48 4.19 -8.67 -9.62
C LEU A 48 3.10 -9.57 -9.02
N ALA A 49 2.87 -10.74 -9.61
CA ALA A 49 1.88 -11.69 -9.10
C ALA A 49 2.17 -12.04 -7.64
N GLY A 50 1.12 -12.15 -6.84
CA GLY A 50 1.24 -12.38 -5.41
C GLY A 50 1.25 -11.11 -4.58
N ARG A 51 1.41 -9.96 -5.21
CA ARG A 51 1.31 -8.66 -4.53
C ARG A 51 -0.10 -8.12 -4.61
N TRP A 52 -0.40 -7.17 -3.73
CA TRP A 52 -1.71 -6.52 -3.65
C TRP A 52 -1.54 -5.02 -3.77
N ARG A 53 -2.44 -4.36 -4.49
CA ARG A 53 -2.37 -2.93 -4.74
C ARG A 53 -3.53 -2.22 -4.07
N TYR A 54 -3.23 -1.18 -3.30
CA TYR A 54 -4.23 -0.22 -2.83
C TYR A 54 -4.05 1.09 -3.59
N ARG A 55 -5.16 1.75 -3.85
CA ARG A 55 -5.17 3.03 -4.53
C ARG A 55 -5.52 4.12 -3.54
N VAL A 56 -4.66 5.14 -3.43
CA VAL A 56 -4.88 6.32 -2.58
C VAL A 56 -4.65 7.56 -3.44
N GLY A 57 -5.75 8.19 -3.90
CA GLY A 57 -5.66 9.30 -4.84
C GLY A 57 -4.93 8.88 -6.12
N ASP A 58 -3.88 9.59 -6.48
CA ASP A 58 -3.08 9.29 -7.67
C ASP A 58 -1.91 8.33 -7.37
N TYR A 59 -1.86 7.79 -6.16
CA TYR A 59 -0.76 6.91 -5.74
C TYR A 59 -1.23 5.47 -5.61
N ARG A 60 -0.27 4.57 -5.73
CA ARG A 60 -0.47 3.13 -5.59
C ARG A 60 0.43 2.64 -4.48
N LEU A 61 -0.14 1.88 -3.57
CA LEU A 61 0.61 1.17 -2.53
C LEU A 61 0.72 -0.27 -2.97
N VAL A 62 1.92 -0.70 -3.33
CA VAL A 62 2.18 -2.10 -3.67
C VAL A 62 2.55 -2.81 -2.38
N CYS A 63 1.76 -3.82 -2.02
CA CYS A 63 1.83 -4.45 -0.70
C CYS A 63 1.96 -5.95 -0.79
N GLU A 64 2.46 -6.52 0.28
CA GLU A 64 2.46 -7.95 0.53
C GLU A 64 1.54 -8.22 1.72
N ILE A 65 0.64 -9.19 1.57
CA ILE A 65 -0.29 -9.57 2.65
C ILE A 65 0.12 -10.94 3.16
N GLU A 66 0.42 -11.02 4.45
CA GLU A 66 0.73 -12.26 5.14
C GLU A 66 -0.43 -12.59 6.05
N ASP A 67 -1.26 -13.56 5.63
CA ASP A 67 -2.50 -13.90 6.32
C ASP A 67 -2.26 -14.46 7.71
N GLU A 68 -1.24 -15.29 7.86
CA GLU A 68 -0.93 -15.92 9.14
C GLU A 68 -0.55 -14.92 10.22
N LYS A 69 0.10 -13.83 9.81
CA LYS A 69 0.53 -12.76 10.75
C LYS A 69 -0.47 -11.63 10.83
N ILE A 70 -1.49 -11.65 10.02
CA ILE A 70 -2.45 -10.54 9.89
C ILE A 70 -1.68 -9.24 9.65
N LEU A 71 -0.74 -9.29 8.70
CA LEU A 71 0.20 -8.22 8.43
C LEU A 71 0.15 -7.81 6.96
N VAL A 72 0.06 -6.49 6.75
CA VAL A 72 0.19 -5.89 5.41
C VAL A 72 1.47 -5.07 5.42
N THR A 73 2.40 -5.41 4.54
CA THR A 73 3.65 -4.66 4.39
C THR A 73 3.58 -3.84 3.11
N VAL A 74 3.69 -2.52 3.24
CA VAL A 74 3.77 -1.64 2.08
C VAL A 74 5.20 -1.69 1.56
N LEU A 75 5.37 -2.24 0.35
CA LEU A 75 6.68 -2.46 -0.25
C LEU A 75 7.14 -1.27 -1.10
N HIS A 76 6.20 -0.59 -1.74
CA HIS A 76 6.50 0.45 -2.70
C HIS A 76 5.33 1.41 -2.82
N ILE A 77 5.63 2.72 -2.87
CA ILE A 77 4.63 3.77 -3.10
C ILE A 77 5.01 4.44 -4.42
N ALA A 78 4.10 4.42 -5.38
CA ALA A 78 4.38 4.98 -6.70
C ALA A 78 3.21 5.83 -7.18
N HIS A 79 3.53 6.88 -7.93
CA HIS A 79 2.51 7.62 -8.64
C HIS A 79 1.91 6.71 -9.72
N ARG A 80 0.63 6.86 -10.01
CA ARG A 80 -0.07 5.98 -10.97
C ARG A 80 0.65 5.86 -12.32
N ARG A 81 1.35 6.91 -12.75
CA ARG A 81 2.10 6.91 -14.02
C ARG A 81 3.29 5.96 -14.00
N GLU A 82 3.86 5.73 -12.82
CA GLU A 82 5.03 4.86 -12.68
C GLU A 82 4.63 3.39 -12.67
N VAL A 83 3.46 3.08 -12.10
CA VAL A 83 3.00 1.70 -11.95
C VAL A 83 2.67 1.06 -13.29
N TYR A 84 2.25 1.85 -14.26
CA TYR A 84 1.79 1.36 -15.56
C TYR A 84 2.83 1.47 -16.68
N LYS A 85 4.07 1.72 -16.32
CA LYS A 85 5.15 1.71 -17.31
C LYS A 85 5.60 0.29 -17.61
#